data_583e1247e86552f9f95463caf0228cbd
#
_entry.id   583e1247e86552f9f95463caf0228cbd
#
_cell.length_a   1.000
_cell.length_b   1.000
_cell.length_c   1.000
_cell.angle_alpha   90.00
_cell.angle_beta   90.00
_cell.angle_gamma   90.00
#
_symmetry.space_group_name_H-M   'P 1'
#
loop_
_entity.id
_entity.type
_entity.pdbx_description
1 polymer ?
#
loop_
_entity_poly.entity_id
_entity_poly.type
_entity_poly.pdbx_seq_one_letter_code
_entity_poly.pdbx_strand_id
1 'polypeptide(L)'
;GAPLDSPAHVWKGYVSSAVLLYDAEYVVMRNIEITNSTLREGEVYNQGDLMDRTGVSIVAKDRGTLHGIELDSLYVHDVDGNVYDKHLNNGGIYASALTPADESRTGIARYDGLHIHHCRVERCRRWGIAAGYTYQHGRFTTLELPDEVVRTYGSVNVVIEHNRIREIGGDAITPM
;
A
#
# COMPACT_ATOMS: atom_id res chain seq x y z
N GLY A 1 4.06 -14.62 -8.08
CA GLY A 1 3.99 -13.31 -8.72
C GLY A 1 5.21 -12.98 -9.56
N ALA A 2 5.12 -11.95 -10.37
CA ALA A 2 6.28 -11.44 -11.10
C ALA A 2 7.12 -10.53 -10.20
N PRO A 3 8.45 -10.42 -10.43
CA PRO A 3 9.26 -9.47 -9.72
C PRO A 3 8.78 -8.05 -9.98
N LEU A 4 8.62 -7.26 -8.93
CA LEU A 4 8.29 -5.84 -9.01
C LEU A 4 9.50 -4.94 -8.72
N ASP A 5 10.67 -5.55 -8.55
CA ASP A 5 11.95 -4.87 -8.35
C ASP A 5 12.65 -4.49 -9.66
N SER A 6 11.94 -4.55 -10.78
CA SER A 6 12.44 -4.03 -12.04
C SER A 6 12.82 -2.55 -11.90
N PRO A 7 13.63 -1.98 -12.79
CA PRO A 7 13.99 -0.55 -12.72
C PRO A 7 12.78 0.39 -12.63
N ALA A 8 11.60 -0.08 -13.03
CA ALA A 8 10.37 0.67 -12.92
C ALA A 8 9.75 0.68 -11.52
N HIS A 9 10.19 -0.20 -10.63
CA HIS A 9 9.63 -0.35 -9.28
C HIS A 9 10.75 -0.32 -8.26
N VAL A 10 10.50 0.27 -7.12
CA VAL A 10 11.43 0.24 -6.00
C VAL A 10 11.29 -1.02 -5.15
N TRP A 11 10.30 -1.83 -5.44
CA TRP A 11 10.10 -3.10 -4.73
C TRP A 11 11.15 -4.13 -5.14
N LYS A 12 11.67 -4.80 -4.16
CA LYS A 12 12.66 -5.86 -4.35
C LYS A 12 11.99 -7.21 -4.12
N GLY A 13 12.25 -8.14 -5.04
CA GLY A 13 11.70 -9.48 -4.97
C GLY A 13 10.31 -9.59 -5.60
N TYR A 14 9.50 -10.49 -5.09
CA TYR A 14 8.20 -10.81 -5.62
C TYR A 14 7.10 -10.23 -4.75
N VAL A 15 6.16 -9.54 -5.38
CA VAL A 15 4.96 -9.01 -4.73
C VAL A 15 3.73 -9.59 -5.41
N SER A 16 2.77 -10.01 -4.62
CA SER A 16 1.47 -10.45 -5.08
C SER A 16 0.40 -9.52 -4.54
N SER A 17 -0.37 -8.91 -5.41
CA SER A 17 -1.52 -8.08 -5.03
C SER A 17 -2.80 -8.71 -5.56
N ALA A 18 -3.81 -8.90 -4.70
CA ALA A 18 -5.10 -9.39 -5.16
C ALA A 18 -5.78 -8.33 -6.03
N VAL A 19 -5.65 -7.07 -5.65
CA VAL A 19 -6.05 -5.91 -6.45
C VAL A 19 -4.89 -4.94 -6.55
N LEU A 20 -4.58 -4.49 -7.77
CA LEU A 20 -3.57 -3.47 -8.04
C LEU A 20 -4.20 -2.29 -8.79
N LEU A 21 -4.18 -1.12 -8.16
CA LEU A 21 -4.49 0.16 -8.79
C LEU A 21 -3.16 0.87 -9.07
N TYR A 22 -2.72 0.86 -10.33
CA TYR A 22 -1.45 1.44 -10.74
C TYR A 22 -1.70 2.66 -11.61
N ASP A 23 -1.22 3.82 -11.17
CA ASP A 23 -1.43 5.11 -11.83
C ASP A 23 -2.91 5.37 -12.21
N ALA A 24 -3.81 4.86 -11.37
CA ALA A 24 -5.26 5.00 -11.54
C ALA A 24 -5.80 6.13 -10.65
N GLU A 25 -6.70 6.92 -11.20
CA GLU A 25 -7.37 8.00 -10.48
C GLU A 25 -8.88 8.01 -10.76
N TYR A 26 -9.65 8.69 -9.92
CA TYR A 26 -11.11 8.73 -9.96
C TYR A 26 -11.74 7.34 -9.89
N VAL A 27 -11.20 6.51 -8.99
CA VAL A 27 -11.65 5.13 -8.77
C VAL A 27 -12.45 5.05 -7.48
N VAL A 28 -13.61 4.44 -7.55
CA VAL A 28 -14.39 4.04 -6.38
C VAL A 28 -14.51 2.53 -6.37
N MET A 29 -13.99 1.91 -5.30
CA MET A 29 -14.13 0.46 -5.07
C MET A 29 -14.93 0.25 -3.79
N ARG A 30 -16.02 -0.53 -3.87
CA ARG A 30 -16.90 -0.74 -2.72
C ARG A 30 -17.52 -2.12 -2.67
N ASN A 31 -17.83 -2.55 -1.45
CA ASN A 31 -18.58 -3.78 -1.17
C ASN A 31 -17.94 -5.04 -1.79
N ILE A 32 -16.62 -5.18 -1.71
CA ILE A 32 -15.88 -6.32 -2.25
C ILE A 32 -15.15 -7.03 -1.13
N GLU A 33 -15.19 -8.35 -1.13
CA GLU A 33 -14.37 -9.22 -0.31
C GLU A 33 -13.07 -9.56 -1.03
N ILE A 34 -11.93 -9.41 -0.34
CA ILE A 34 -10.60 -9.53 -0.93
C ILE A 34 -9.71 -10.36 -0.02
N THR A 35 -9.10 -11.40 -0.57
CA THR A 35 -8.11 -12.24 0.12
C THR A 35 -6.86 -12.41 -0.73
N ASN A 36 -5.73 -12.66 -0.08
CA ASN A 36 -4.48 -13.02 -0.77
C ASN A 36 -3.69 -14.00 0.10
N SER A 37 -4.23 -15.19 0.27
CA SER A 37 -3.66 -16.28 1.06
C SER A 37 -3.10 -17.38 0.16
N THR A 38 -2.00 -17.98 0.61
CA THR A 38 -1.47 -19.22 0.04
C THR A 38 -1.78 -20.43 0.90
N LEU A 39 -2.29 -20.19 2.10
CA LEU A 39 -2.60 -21.26 3.04
C LEU A 39 -3.88 -21.99 2.61
N ARG A 40 -3.83 -23.30 2.63
CA ARG A 40 -5.03 -24.16 2.55
C ARG A 40 -5.63 -24.29 3.94
N GLU A 41 -6.87 -24.69 3.98
CA GLU A 41 -7.55 -24.96 5.25
C GLU A 41 -6.74 -25.94 6.12
N GLY A 42 -6.45 -25.53 7.36
CA GLY A 42 -5.66 -26.31 8.30
C GLY A 42 -4.15 -26.17 8.19
N GLU A 43 -3.62 -25.44 7.21
CA GLU A 43 -2.18 -25.14 7.12
C GLU A 43 -1.80 -23.97 8.04
N VAL A 44 -0.57 -24.03 8.55
CA VAL A 44 0.03 -22.96 9.35
C VAL A 44 0.95 -22.15 8.47
N TYR A 45 0.93 -20.82 8.65
CA TYR A 45 1.85 -19.92 7.96
C TYR A 45 3.31 -20.39 8.06
N ASN A 46 3.94 -20.57 6.92
CA ASN A 46 5.34 -20.96 6.81
C ASN A 46 6.21 -19.72 6.68
N GLN A 47 7.09 -19.48 7.65
CA GLN A 47 8.06 -18.40 7.63
C GLN A 47 9.05 -18.45 6.44
N GLY A 48 9.16 -19.60 5.78
CA GLY A 48 9.94 -19.73 4.55
C GLY A 48 9.29 -19.09 3.33
N ASP A 49 8.00 -18.78 3.40
CA ASP A 49 7.31 -18.02 2.35
C ASP A 49 7.52 -16.52 2.59
N LEU A 50 8.56 -15.97 1.99
CA LEU A 50 8.95 -14.57 2.11
C LEU A 50 8.33 -13.67 1.03
N MET A 51 7.32 -14.14 0.31
CA MET A 51 6.65 -13.33 -0.69
C MET A 51 5.82 -12.21 -0.03
N ASP A 52 6.05 -10.99 -0.50
CA ASP A 52 5.20 -9.85 -0.13
C ASP A 52 3.83 -9.98 -0.80
N ARG A 53 2.77 -9.80 -0.02
CA ARG A 53 1.38 -9.87 -0.49
C ARG A 53 0.57 -8.71 0.02
N THR A 54 -0.29 -8.18 -0.85
CA THR A 54 -1.30 -7.20 -0.47
C THR A 54 -2.69 -7.67 -0.85
N GLY A 55 -3.68 -7.27 -0.06
CA GLY A 55 -5.06 -7.32 -0.49
C GLY A 55 -5.31 -6.29 -1.58
N VAL A 56 -5.16 -5.01 -1.25
CA VAL A 56 -5.24 -3.89 -2.21
C VAL A 56 -3.94 -3.11 -2.21
N SER A 57 -3.31 -3.01 -3.37
CA SER A 57 -2.16 -2.16 -3.61
C SER A 57 -2.56 -0.97 -4.47
N ILE A 58 -2.25 0.24 -4.00
CA ILE A 58 -2.48 1.49 -4.73
C ILE A 58 -1.10 2.10 -4.97
N VAL A 59 -0.75 2.35 -6.23
CA VAL A 59 0.56 2.83 -6.62
C VAL A 59 0.44 4.08 -7.47
N ALA A 60 1.05 5.17 -7.01
CA ALA A 60 1.30 6.36 -7.79
C ALA A 60 2.76 6.35 -8.27
N LYS A 61 3.01 6.48 -9.57
CA LYS A 61 4.37 6.47 -10.11
C LYS A 61 4.59 7.44 -11.26
N ASP A 62 4.06 7.16 -12.44
CA ASP A 62 4.41 7.86 -13.66
C ASP A 62 3.29 8.78 -14.19
N ARG A 63 2.32 9.12 -13.35
CA ARG A 63 1.17 9.96 -13.69
C ARG A 63 1.07 11.24 -12.85
N GLY A 64 2.05 11.50 -11.99
CA GLY A 64 2.03 12.65 -11.09
C GLY A 64 1.07 12.46 -9.92
N THR A 65 0.33 13.50 -9.56
CA THR A 65 -0.64 13.43 -8.48
C THR A 65 -1.90 12.69 -8.93
N LEU A 66 -2.25 11.62 -8.22
CA LEU A 66 -3.48 10.84 -8.47
C LEU A 66 -4.62 11.39 -7.62
N HIS A 67 -5.78 11.58 -8.24
CA HIS A 67 -6.93 12.20 -7.59
C HIS A 67 -8.09 11.23 -7.36
N GLY A 68 -8.85 11.46 -6.28
CA GLY A 68 -10.17 10.89 -6.09
C GLY A 68 -10.20 9.37 -6.04
N ILE A 69 -9.42 8.74 -5.17
CA ILE A 69 -9.45 7.30 -4.94
C ILE A 69 -10.24 7.02 -3.66
N GLU A 70 -11.30 6.26 -3.77
CA GLU A 70 -12.16 5.89 -2.65
C GLU A 70 -12.24 4.36 -2.50
N LEU A 71 -11.93 3.88 -1.32
CA LEU A 71 -12.15 2.49 -0.90
C LEU A 71 -13.20 2.49 0.21
N ASP A 72 -14.38 1.96 -0.10
CA ASP A 72 -15.55 1.98 0.78
C ASP A 72 -16.07 0.58 1.07
N SER A 73 -16.27 0.26 2.34
CA SER A 73 -16.93 -0.98 2.76
C SER A 73 -16.28 -2.25 2.19
N LEU A 74 -14.95 -2.27 2.09
CA LEU A 74 -14.22 -3.46 1.67
C LEU A 74 -14.05 -4.41 2.85
N TYR A 75 -14.09 -5.70 2.57
CA TYR A 75 -13.67 -6.74 3.51
C TYR A 75 -12.36 -7.37 3.02
N VAL A 76 -11.23 -6.92 3.59
CA VAL A 76 -9.89 -7.40 3.24
C VAL A 76 -9.39 -8.30 4.36
N HIS A 77 -9.07 -9.54 4.04
CA HIS A 77 -8.67 -10.49 5.08
C HIS A 77 -7.80 -11.64 4.54
N ASP A 78 -7.18 -12.34 5.48
CA ASP A 78 -6.32 -13.50 5.18
C ASP A 78 -5.27 -13.17 4.10
N VAL A 79 -4.48 -12.14 4.41
CA VAL A 79 -3.36 -11.71 3.55
C VAL A 79 -2.05 -12.18 4.17
N ASP A 80 -1.43 -13.17 3.55
CA ASP A 80 -0.26 -13.90 4.08
C ASP A 80 1.09 -13.29 3.68
N GLY A 81 1.21 -11.99 3.71
CA GLY A 81 2.45 -11.31 3.34
C GLY A 81 3.62 -11.59 4.29
N ASN A 82 4.81 -11.20 3.88
CA ASN A 82 6.05 -11.34 4.64
C ASN A 82 6.03 -10.43 5.88
N VAL A 83 5.86 -11.01 7.05
CA VAL A 83 5.80 -10.26 8.32
C VAL A 83 7.09 -9.49 8.64
N TYR A 84 8.21 -9.91 8.08
CA TYR A 84 9.51 -9.30 8.33
C TYR A 84 9.82 -8.12 7.41
N ASP A 85 9.17 -8.03 6.25
CA ASP A 85 9.36 -6.90 5.36
C ASP A 85 8.41 -5.75 5.74
N LYS A 86 8.99 -4.69 6.29
CA LYS A 86 8.28 -3.50 6.72
C LYS A 86 8.38 -2.32 5.74
N HIS A 87 9.05 -2.51 4.63
CA HIS A 87 9.32 -1.39 3.74
C HIS A 87 8.44 -1.37 2.50
N LEU A 88 7.75 -2.48 2.21
CA LEU A 88 7.16 -2.64 0.90
C LEU A 88 5.75 -3.23 1.00
N ASN A 89 5.01 -2.94 0.05
CA ASN A 89 3.73 -3.40 -0.47
C ASN A 89 3.26 -4.74 0.10
N ASN A 90 2.95 -4.76 1.37
CA ASN A 90 2.75 -5.97 2.15
C ASN A 90 1.70 -5.74 3.23
N GLY A 91 0.56 -6.37 3.12
CA GLY A 91 -0.53 -6.25 4.10
C GLY A 91 -1.91 -6.07 3.48
N GLY A 92 -2.87 -5.59 4.24
CA GLY A 92 -4.26 -5.48 3.80
C GLY A 92 -4.47 -4.47 2.68
N ILE A 93 -4.31 -3.20 2.99
CA ILE A 93 -4.41 -2.08 2.04
C ILE A 93 -3.12 -1.27 2.10
N TYR A 94 -2.47 -1.09 0.98
CA TYR A 94 -1.19 -0.40 0.92
C TYR A 94 -1.15 0.62 -0.21
N ALA A 95 -1.06 1.90 0.13
CA ALA A 95 -0.90 2.99 -0.83
C ALA A 95 0.54 3.54 -0.78
N SER A 96 1.23 3.51 -1.89
CA SER A 96 2.61 3.97 -2.02
C SER A 96 2.80 4.90 -3.21
N ALA A 97 3.70 5.86 -3.04
CA ALA A 97 4.21 6.67 -4.14
C ALA A 97 5.64 6.21 -4.47
N LEU A 98 5.89 5.89 -5.72
CA LEU A 98 7.17 5.41 -6.22
C LEU A 98 7.89 6.51 -7.02
N THR A 99 9.21 6.42 -7.11
CA THR A 99 10.00 7.35 -7.92
C THR A 99 9.55 7.31 -9.38
N PRO A 100 9.08 8.44 -9.93
CA PRO A 100 8.73 8.52 -11.34
C PRO A 100 9.95 8.24 -12.25
N ALA A 101 9.70 7.69 -13.42
CA ALA A 101 10.75 7.51 -14.42
C ALA A 101 11.30 8.88 -14.91
N ASP A 102 10.42 9.87 -15.01
CA ASP A 102 10.75 11.25 -15.37
C ASP A 102 9.82 12.22 -14.65
N GLU A 103 10.23 12.67 -13.46
CA GLU A 103 9.45 13.59 -12.62
C GLU A 103 9.21 14.95 -13.31
N SER A 104 10.15 15.40 -14.13
CA SER A 104 10.01 16.67 -14.84
C SER A 104 8.87 16.67 -15.86
N ARG A 105 8.54 15.50 -16.37
CA ARG A 105 7.50 15.29 -17.36
C ARG A 105 6.15 14.89 -16.72
N THR A 106 6.18 14.04 -15.70
CA THR A 106 4.97 13.48 -15.10
C THR A 106 4.50 14.25 -13.87
N GLY A 107 5.39 15.00 -13.25
CA GLY A 107 5.15 15.61 -11.94
C GLY A 107 5.42 14.65 -10.79
N ILE A 108 5.15 15.13 -9.57
CA ILE A 108 5.40 14.41 -8.33
C ILE A 108 4.34 13.34 -8.13
N ALA A 109 4.78 12.08 -7.99
CA ALA A 109 3.90 10.97 -7.65
C ALA A 109 3.42 11.10 -6.20
N ARG A 110 2.13 11.30 -6.01
CA ARG A 110 1.45 11.42 -4.71
C ARG A 110 -0.05 11.29 -4.87
N TYR A 111 -0.78 11.36 -3.79
CA TYR A 111 -2.25 11.35 -3.79
C TYR A 111 -2.82 12.71 -3.39
N ASP A 112 -3.97 13.04 -3.98
CA ASP A 112 -4.85 14.11 -3.55
C ASP A 112 -6.29 13.58 -3.51
N GLY A 113 -6.80 13.38 -2.30
CA GLY A 113 -8.12 12.77 -2.11
C GLY A 113 -8.09 11.24 -2.14
N LEU A 114 -7.27 10.63 -1.30
CA LEU A 114 -7.34 9.18 -1.00
C LEU A 114 -8.23 8.98 0.23
N HIS A 115 -9.37 8.31 0.06
CA HIS A 115 -10.32 8.05 1.13
C HIS A 115 -10.52 6.54 1.34
N ILE A 116 -10.21 6.05 2.54
CA ILE A 116 -10.35 4.64 2.92
C ILE A 116 -11.27 4.57 4.14
N HIS A 117 -12.49 4.08 3.95
CA HIS A 117 -13.48 4.15 5.02
C HIS A 117 -14.44 2.96 5.05
N HIS A 118 -15.03 2.75 6.23
CA HIS A 118 -15.97 1.65 6.52
C HIS A 118 -15.45 0.25 6.15
N CYS A 119 -14.13 0.13 5.93
CA CYS A 119 -13.52 -1.14 5.59
C CYS A 119 -13.31 -2.00 6.84
N ARG A 120 -13.37 -3.30 6.62
CA ARG A 120 -12.97 -4.31 7.60
C ARG A 120 -11.68 -4.97 7.11
N VAL A 121 -10.60 -4.86 7.89
CA VAL A 121 -9.28 -5.40 7.54
C VAL A 121 -8.83 -6.34 8.66
N GLU A 122 -8.63 -7.61 8.36
CA GLU A 122 -8.40 -8.63 9.38
C GLU A 122 -7.40 -9.69 8.92
N ARG A 123 -6.68 -10.25 9.89
CA ARG A 123 -5.76 -11.38 9.67
C ARG A 123 -4.77 -11.11 8.52
N CYS A 124 -4.17 -9.92 8.54
CA CYS A 124 -3.11 -9.55 7.61
C CYS A 124 -1.75 -9.64 8.30
N ARG A 125 -0.76 -10.21 7.64
CA ARG A 125 0.52 -10.56 8.30
C ARG A 125 1.40 -9.37 8.61
N ARG A 126 1.35 -8.28 7.87
CA ARG A 126 2.22 -7.12 8.14
C ARG A 126 1.42 -5.86 8.46
N TRP A 127 0.90 -5.17 7.47
CA TRP A 127 0.16 -3.94 7.66
C TRP A 127 -1.35 -4.17 7.59
N GLY A 128 -2.13 -3.42 8.37
CA GLY A 128 -3.56 -3.33 8.14
C GLY A 128 -3.87 -2.38 7.00
N ILE A 129 -3.72 -1.08 7.26
CA ILE A 129 -3.81 -0.01 6.27
C ILE A 129 -2.54 0.83 6.36
N ALA A 130 -1.78 0.93 5.28
CA ALA A 130 -0.62 1.80 5.17
C ALA A 130 -0.83 2.79 4.02
N ALA A 131 -0.67 4.08 4.31
CA ALA A 131 -0.84 5.14 3.33
C ALA A 131 0.14 6.29 3.60
N GLY A 132 0.60 6.93 2.55
CA GLY A 132 1.40 8.14 2.66
C GLY A 132 2.90 7.99 2.41
N TYR A 133 3.39 6.80 2.14
CA TYR A 133 4.80 6.65 1.74
C TYR A 133 5.10 7.44 0.48
N THR A 134 6.07 8.35 0.60
CA THR A 134 6.64 9.03 -0.56
C THR A 134 7.95 8.35 -0.95
N TYR A 135 8.32 8.39 -2.23
CA TYR A 135 9.61 7.90 -2.71
C TYR A 135 10.81 8.68 -2.15
N GLN A 136 10.57 9.79 -1.47
CA GLN A 136 11.61 10.56 -0.80
C GLN A 136 12.11 9.88 0.48
N HIS A 137 11.32 9.02 1.11
CA HIS A 137 11.74 8.30 2.32
C HIS A 137 13.04 7.51 2.12
N GLY A 138 13.26 6.94 0.95
CA GLY A 138 14.49 6.21 0.64
C GLY A 138 15.74 7.08 0.51
N ARG A 139 15.60 8.40 0.47
CA ARG A 139 16.72 9.35 0.34
C ARG A 139 17.23 9.87 1.68
N PHE A 140 16.48 9.64 2.75
CA PHE A 140 16.83 10.11 4.09
C PHE A 140 17.11 8.93 5.00
N THR A 141 18.16 9.04 5.81
CA THR A 141 18.55 8.03 6.79
C THR A 141 17.76 8.13 8.09
N THR A 142 16.99 9.18 8.26
CA THR A 142 16.13 9.44 9.42
C THR A 142 14.68 9.16 9.07
N LEU A 143 13.88 8.76 10.05
CA LEU A 143 12.43 8.58 9.89
C LEU A 143 11.69 9.92 9.67
N GLU A 144 12.30 11.02 10.08
CA GLU A 144 11.73 12.34 9.93
C GLU A 144 12.21 12.97 8.62
N LEU A 145 11.27 13.30 7.76
CA LEU A 145 11.54 14.07 6.55
C LEU A 145 11.55 15.57 6.89
N PRO A 146 12.41 16.38 6.21
CA PRO A 146 12.32 17.82 6.32
C PRO A 146 10.94 18.34 5.94
N ASP A 147 10.43 19.33 6.65
CA ASP A 147 9.11 19.93 6.40
C ASP A 147 8.86 20.34 4.95
N GLU A 148 9.87 20.84 4.27
CA GLU A 148 9.78 21.21 2.87
C GLU A 148 9.53 20.01 1.97
N VAL A 149 10.17 18.88 2.28
CA VAL A 149 9.96 17.62 1.56
C VAL A 149 8.55 17.11 1.80
N VAL A 150 8.08 17.14 3.04
CA VAL A 150 6.72 16.72 3.37
C VAL A 150 5.70 17.58 2.63
N ARG A 151 5.86 18.90 2.65
CA ARG A 151 4.96 19.82 1.94
C ARG A 151 4.95 19.62 0.43
N THR A 152 6.09 19.28 -0.15
CA THR A 152 6.23 19.13 -1.61
C THR A 152 5.79 17.76 -2.10
N TYR A 153 6.20 16.70 -1.42
CA TYR A 153 6.04 15.32 -1.86
C TYR A 153 4.98 14.54 -1.11
N GLY A 154 4.52 15.05 0.01
CA GLY A 154 3.48 14.42 0.80
C GLY A 154 2.15 14.39 0.07
N SER A 155 1.41 13.33 0.30
CA SER A 155 0.02 13.24 -0.15
C SER A 155 -0.88 14.17 0.65
N VAL A 156 -1.90 14.70 0.03
CA VAL A 156 -2.85 15.64 0.65
C VAL A 156 -4.28 15.08 0.61
N ASN A 157 -5.14 15.57 1.49
CA ASN A 157 -6.52 15.12 1.59
C ASN A 157 -6.66 13.59 1.72
N VAL A 158 -5.74 12.98 2.48
CA VAL A 158 -5.80 11.55 2.80
C VAL A 158 -6.66 11.36 4.05
N VAL A 159 -7.72 10.59 3.92
CA VAL A 159 -8.67 10.30 5.01
C VAL A 159 -8.77 8.80 5.21
N ILE A 160 -8.52 8.34 6.43
CA ILE A 160 -8.69 6.94 6.85
C ILE A 160 -9.61 6.95 8.06
N GLU A 161 -10.86 6.58 7.89
CA GLU A 161 -11.87 6.71 8.95
C GLU A 161 -12.87 5.56 8.98
N HIS A 162 -13.51 5.37 10.13
CA HIS A 162 -14.58 4.37 10.32
C HIS A 162 -14.20 2.94 9.93
N ASN A 163 -12.90 2.59 9.94
CA ASN A 163 -12.43 1.27 9.61
C ASN A 163 -12.37 0.38 10.86
N ARG A 164 -12.63 -0.90 10.68
CA ARG A 164 -12.43 -1.92 11.70
C ARG A 164 -11.22 -2.77 11.33
N ILE A 165 -10.17 -2.70 12.16
CA ILE A 165 -8.92 -3.39 11.91
C ILE A 165 -8.59 -4.28 13.11
N ARG A 166 -8.26 -5.55 12.86
CA ARG A 166 -7.89 -6.50 13.92
C ARG A 166 -7.02 -7.64 13.40
N GLU A 167 -6.33 -8.29 14.32
CA GLU A 167 -5.50 -9.47 14.02
C GLU A 167 -4.44 -9.19 12.96
N ILE A 168 -3.72 -8.08 13.13
CA ILE A 168 -2.68 -7.62 12.22
C ILE A 168 -1.31 -7.99 12.80
N GLY A 169 -0.44 -8.55 11.97
CA GLY A 169 0.90 -8.98 12.38
C GLY A 169 1.90 -7.85 12.64
N GLY A 170 1.62 -6.65 12.17
CA GLY A 170 2.39 -5.42 12.39
C GLY A 170 1.48 -4.28 12.84
N ASP A 171 1.60 -3.12 12.22
CA ASP A 171 0.83 -1.94 12.58
C ASP A 171 -0.57 -1.96 11.94
N ALA A 172 -1.59 -1.62 12.73
CA ALA A 172 -2.96 -1.60 12.26
C ALA A 172 -3.20 -0.50 11.21
N ILE A 173 -2.77 0.72 11.52
CA ILE A 173 -2.78 1.87 10.60
C ILE A 173 -1.43 2.55 10.67
N THR A 174 -0.85 2.81 9.51
CA THR A 174 0.40 3.55 9.37
C THR A 174 0.19 4.71 8.40
N PRO A 175 -0.20 5.88 8.91
CA PRO A 175 -0.13 7.12 8.15
C PRO A 175 1.34 7.56 8.10
N MET A 176 1.84 7.93 6.96
CA MET A 176 3.22 8.38 6.76
C MET A 176 3.29 9.58 5.86
#